data_02de0650bccb46ff20c7fc5932f9c2ab
#
_entry.id   02de0650bccb46ff20c7fc5932f9c2ab
#
_cell.length_a   1.000
_cell.length_b   1.000
_cell.length_c   1.000
_cell.angle_alpha   90.00
_cell.angle_beta   90.00
_cell.angle_gamma   90.00
#
_symmetry.space_group_name_H-M   'P 1'
#
loop_
_entity.id
_entity.type
_entity.pdbx_description
1 polymer ?
#
loop_
_entity_poly.entity_id
_entity_poly.type
_entity_poly.pdbx_seq_one_letter_code
_entity_poly.pdbx_strand_id
1 'polypeptide(L)'
;MKTVAVLGGGPAGAFAAERLATAGLNVMVFDEKLAWEKPCGGGLTYKAYNEYPFLIDNDTPKRLVRETTLAAPEAGEVNMSLAHPLVIYSRMDLNDMLLKRAERGGASIEKTRVLAIERRDRGWRLRTQAGIAEADFCIIATGARNPLREVGTEWSAKDTMTALGYYVAATQEQIDIQFLRNLEGYIWVFPRCGHLSVGICGKGEPAQSLRARLEDYMNQRGIAWKGSRFYSHMLPSLESSGWRRNRVAGDGWLAVGDAAGLVDPITGEGLFYAMRSGDLASRVVIDDAHSVAEKAASYRTLVAREFALDLEFAATLAKRVFLGRFMFNTVPARMIHFIRRSERFRALMQDLFAGTQPYLTLKSRLLRNLNGTLQEVVMNFFLNRVIPERSSP
;
A
#
# COMPACT_ATOMS: atom_id res chain seq x y z
N MET A 1 -16.81 -30.12 3.94
CA MET A 1 -16.67 -28.76 3.37
C MET A 1 -15.45 -28.15 4.01
N LYS A 2 -14.52 -27.61 3.21
CA LYS A 2 -13.26 -27.08 3.71
C LYS A 2 -13.49 -25.75 4.45
N THR A 3 -12.96 -25.64 5.66
CA THR A 3 -13.08 -24.45 6.50
C THR A 3 -11.84 -23.57 6.37
N VAL A 4 -12.04 -22.28 6.05
CA VAL A 4 -10.96 -21.31 5.90
C VAL A 4 -11.13 -20.19 6.93
N ALA A 5 -10.08 -19.94 7.73
CA ALA A 5 -10.02 -18.80 8.63
C ALA A 5 -9.27 -17.65 7.97
N VAL A 6 -9.89 -16.48 7.91
CA VAL A 6 -9.28 -15.23 7.42
C VAL A 6 -8.96 -14.36 8.63
N LEU A 7 -7.68 -14.11 8.88
CA LEU A 7 -7.19 -13.41 10.05
C LEU A 7 -6.95 -11.94 9.73
N GLY A 8 -7.97 -11.12 9.91
CA GLY A 8 -8.04 -9.69 9.59
C GLY A 8 -9.09 -9.36 8.53
N GLY A 9 -10.01 -8.45 8.84
CA GLY A 9 -11.12 -8.00 7.99
C GLY A 9 -10.81 -6.72 7.18
N GLY A 10 -9.51 -6.41 6.97
CA GLY A 10 -9.10 -5.32 6.06
C GLY A 10 -9.36 -5.66 4.59
N PRO A 11 -9.01 -4.76 3.63
CA PRO A 11 -9.32 -4.96 2.21
C PRO A 11 -8.86 -6.30 1.64
N ALA A 12 -7.68 -6.78 2.03
CA ALA A 12 -7.16 -8.06 1.57
C ALA A 12 -7.99 -9.24 2.09
N GLY A 13 -8.27 -9.25 3.40
CA GLY A 13 -9.00 -10.35 4.03
C GLY A 13 -10.48 -10.38 3.66
N ALA A 14 -11.14 -9.21 3.67
CA ALA A 14 -12.55 -9.11 3.27
C ALA A 14 -12.76 -9.54 1.81
N PHE A 15 -11.86 -9.14 0.90
CA PHE A 15 -11.95 -9.54 -0.50
C PHE A 15 -11.64 -11.03 -0.70
N ALA A 16 -10.64 -11.58 0.00
CA ALA A 16 -10.39 -13.03 -0.01
C ALA A 16 -11.59 -13.81 0.52
N ALA A 17 -12.20 -13.35 1.62
CA ALA A 17 -13.36 -14.00 2.21
C ALA A 17 -14.58 -14.02 1.27
N GLU A 18 -14.86 -12.91 0.58
CA GLU A 18 -15.89 -12.84 -0.45
C GLU A 18 -15.67 -13.92 -1.52
N ARG A 19 -14.47 -14.00 -2.08
CA ARG A 19 -14.12 -14.95 -3.15
C ARG A 19 -14.26 -16.41 -2.71
N LEU A 20 -13.72 -16.72 -1.52
CA LEU A 20 -13.75 -18.07 -0.97
C LEU A 20 -15.18 -18.53 -0.62
N ALA A 21 -15.96 -17.66 0.03
CA ALA A 21 -17.33 -17.98 0.40
C ALA A 21 -18.26 -18.12 -0.82
N THR A 22 -18.11 -17.22 -1.81
CA THR A 22 -18.86 -17.33 -3.09
C THR A 22 -18.53 -18.63 -3.84
N ALA A 23 -17.33 -19.17 -3.67
CA ALA A 23 -16.94 -20.47 -4.22
C ALA A 23 -17.44 -21.68 -3.39
N GLY A 24 -18.22 -21.44 -2.33
CA GLY A 24 -18.87 -22.48 -1.53
C GLY A 24 -18.02 -23.04 -0.39
N LEU A 25 -16.91 -22.38 0.01
CA LEU A 25 -16.16 -22.79 1.19
C LEU A 25 -16.81 -22.23 2.47
N ASN A 26 -16.59 -22.89 3.61
CA ASN A 26 -16.95 -22.36 4.91
C ASN A 26 -15.89 -21.33 5.36
N VAL A 27 -16.23 -20.05 5.42
CA VAL A 27 -15.28 -18.97 5.67
C VAL A 27 -15.62 -18.21 6.94
N MET A 28 -14.65 -18.09 7.84
CA MET A 28 -14.73 -17.27 9.06
C MET A 28 -13.70 -16.13 8.98
N VAL A 29 -14.15 -14.90 9.11
CA VAL A 29 -13.28 -13.71 9.18
C VAL A 29 -13.16 -13.25 10.62
N PHE A 30 -11.96 -13.16 11.14
CA PHE A 30 -11.68 -12.71 12.52
C PHE A 30 -11.05 -11.32 12.50
N ASP A 31 -11.73 -10.30 13.04
CA ASP A 31 -11.18 -8.95 13.19
C ASP A 31 -11.82 -8.24 14.39
N GLU A 32 -11.03 -7.66 15.29
CA GLU A 32 -11.53 -6.96 16.47
C GLU A 32 -12.17 -5.60 16.16
N LYS A 33 -11.77 -4.96 15.05
CA LYS A 33 -12.18 -3.59 14.67
C LYS A 33 -13.18 -3.54 13.53
N LEU A 34 -13.12 -4.51 12.63
CA LEU A 34 -13.91 -4.56 11.39
C LEU A 34 -13.78 -3.27 10.56
N ALA A 35 -14.92 -2.64 10.22
CA ALA A 35 -14.93 -1.35 9.53
C ALA A 35 -14.56 -0.22 10.49
N TRP A 36 -13.36 0.33 10.34
CA TRP A 36 -12.87 1.46 11.12
C TRP A 36 -12.02 2.38 10.24
N GLU A 37 -11.87 3.64 10.68
CA GLU A 37 -11.06 4.61 9.95
C GLU A 37 -9.57 4.34 10.17
N LYS A 38 -9.02 3.43 9.35
CA LYS A 38 -7.58 3.12 9.36
C LYS A 38 -6.79 4.28 8.78
N PRO A 39 -5.65 4.68 9.38
CA PRO A 39 -4.75 5.68 8.83
C PRO A 39 -4.34 5.38 7.39
N CYS A 40 -4.70 6.28 6.45
CA CYS A 40 -4.46 6.10 5.02
C CYS A 40 -4.90 7.37 4.26
N GLY A 41 -4.37 7.65 3.08
CA GLY A 41 -4.96 8.61 2.14
C GLY A 41 -6.34 8.17 1.66
N GLY A 42 -6.55 6.88 1.47
CA GLY A 42 -7.81 6.28 1.01
C GLY A 42 -7.95 6.26 -0.51
N GLY A 43 -6.89 6.56 -1.24
CA GLY A 43 -6.89 6.61 -2.71
C GLY A 43 -6.78 5.24 -3.34
N LEU A 44 -7.66 4.97 -4.32
CA LEU A 44 -7.61 3.84 -5.23
C LEU A 44 -7.20 4.33 -6.61
N THR A 45 -6.21 3.67 -7.20
CA THR A 45 -5.69 3.99 -8.53
C THR A 45 -6.61 3.46 -9.64
N TYR A 46 -6.45 3.97 -10.86
CA TYR A 46 -7.12 3.44 -12.05
C TYR A 46 -6.91 1.94 -12.20
N LYS A 47 -5.70 1.44 -11.98
CA LYS A 47 -5.39 0.01 -12.01
C LYS A 47 -6.32 -0.80 -11.10
N ALA A 48 -6.64 -0.29 -9.90
CA ALA A 48 -7.49 -0.98 -8.95
C ALA A 48 -8.95 -1.11 -9.43
N TYR A 49 -9.57 -0.01 -9.86
CA TYR A 49 -10.98 -0.07 -10.27
C TYR A 49 -11.18 -0.52 -11.73
N ASN A 50 -10.14 -0.51 -12.56
CA ASN A 50 -10.17 -1.17 -13.86
C ASN A 50 -10.15 -2.70 -13.73
N GLU A 51 -9.38 -3.23 -12.77
CA GLU A 51 -9.37 -4.68 -12.44
C GLU A 51 -10.65 -5.08 -11.69
N TYR A 52 -11.15 -4.20 -10.82
CA TYR A 52 -12.32 -4.44 -9.97
C TYR A 52 -13.34 -3.29 -10.10
N PRO A 53 -14.17 -3.27 -11.15
CA PRO A 53 -15.08 -2.15 -11.45
C PRO A 53 -16.04 -1.79 -10.31
N PHE A 54 -16.43 -2.74 -9.48
CA PHE A 54 -17.27 -2.46 -8.30
C PHE A 54 -16.67 -1.43 -7.34
N LEU A 55 -15.37 -1.14 -7.43
CA LEU A 55 -14.71 -0.12 -6.60
C LEU A 55 -15.07 1.31 -7.02
N ILE A 56 -15.56 1.52 -8.21
CA ILE A 56 -16.06 2.83 -8.68
C ILE A 56 -17.57 2.78 -8.91
N ASP A 57 -18.11 1.66 -9.36
CA ASP A 57 -19.52 1.47 -9.70
C ASP A 57 -20.31 0.98 -8.48
N ASN A 58 -20.52 1.85 -7.50
CA ASN A 58 -21.28 1.59 -6.27
C ASN A 58 -21.72 2.91 -5.63
N ASP A 59 -22.67 2.84 -4.66
CA ASP A 59 -23.27 3.97 -3.97
C ASP A 59 -22.52 4.40 -2.69
N THR A 60 -21.44 3.71 -2.30
CA THR A 60 -20.65 4.06 -1.12
C THR A 60 -20.04 5.46 -1.32
N PRO A 61 -20.12 6.36 -0.32
CA PRO A 61 -19.57 7.70 -0.42
C PRO A 61 -18.09 7.72 -0.80
N LYS A 62 -17.75 8.43 -1.86
CA LYS A 62 -16.39 8.56 -2.40
C LYS A 62 -16.21 9.87 -3.14
N ARG A 63 -14.95 10.28 -3.31
CA ARG A 63 -14.60 11.41 -4.17
C ARG A 63 -13.82 10.92 -5.38
N LEU A 64 -14.11 11.50 -6.54
CA LEU A 64 -13.38 11.28 -7.78
C LEU A 64 -12.48 12.49 -8.01
N VAL A 65 -11.18 12.35 -7.82
CA VAL A 65 -10.23 13.46 -7.88
C VAL A 65 -9.34 13.33 -9.11
N ARG A 66 -9.36 14.36 -9.96
CA ARG A 66 -8.57 14.43 -11.20
C ARG A 66 -7.41 15.39 -11.13
N GLU A 67 -7.38 16.29 -10.14
CA GLU A 67 -6.31 17.29 -10.02
C GLU A 67 -5.36 16.92 -8.89
N THR A 68 -4.06 17.07 -9.15
CA THR A 68 -3.02 16.87 -8.15
C THR A 68 -1.99 17.98 -8.22
N THR A 69 -1.55 18.43 -7.05
CA THR A 69 -0.43 19.35 -6.88
C THR A 69 0.77 18.57 -6.33
N LEU A 70 1.87 18.61 -7.05
CA LEU A 70 3.15 18.07 -6.58
C LEU A 70 4.07 19.23 -6.24
N ALA A 71 4.65 19.21 -5.05
CA ALA A 71 5.54 20.24 -4.58
C ALA A 71 6.84 19.66 -4.03
N ALA A 72 7.96 20.36 -4.28
CA ALA A 72 9.27 20.01 -3.74
C ALA A 72 10.04 21.29 -3.35
N PRO A 73 10.87 21.22 -2.30
CA PRO A 73 11.81 22.30 -2.01
C PRO A 73 12.64 22.64 -3.26
N GLU A 74 12.99 23.91 -3.45
CA GLU A 74 13.83 24.42 -4.55
C GLU A 74 13.15 24.44 -5.94
N ALA A 75 11.99 23.79 -6.11
CA ALA A 75 11.26 23.77 -7.38
C ALA A 75 9.86 24.41 -7.29
N GLY A 76 9.35 24.63 -6.07
CA GLY A 76 7.97 25.05 -5.87
C GLY A 76 6.98 23.94 -6.19
N GLU A 77 5.82 24.29 -6.74
CA GLU A 77 4.73 23.34 -7.00
C GLU A 77 4.30 23.30 -8.47
N VAL A 78 3.75 22.20 -8.93
CA VAL A 78 3.16 22.02 -10.26
C VAL A 78 1.81 21.32 -10.15
N ASN A 79 0.82 21.86 -10.85
CA ASN A 79 -0.48 21.22 -10.98
C ASN A 79 -0.47 20.27 -12.17
N MET A 80 -1.12 19.12 -11.99
CA MET A 80 -1.23 18.11 -13.03
C MET A 80 -2.62 17.47 -12.98
N SER A 81 -3.32 17.50 -14.11
CA SER A 81 -4.57 16.75 -14.29
C SER A 81 -4.24 15.27 -14.53
N LEU A 82 -4.96 14.39 -13.88
CA LEU A 82 -4.83 12.94 -14.03
C LEU A 82 -5.70 12.45 -15.22
N ALA A 83 -5.16 11.57 -16.05
CA ALA A 83 -5.90 10.95 -17.15
C ALA A 83 -7.12 10.15 -16.63
N HIS A 84 -6.96 9.49 -15.50
CA HIS A 84 -8.00 8.77 -14.78
C HIS A 84 -8.10 9.30 -13.34
N PRO A 85 -9.31 9.48 -12.77
CA PRO A 85 -9.44 9.96 -11.41
C PRO A 85 -8.84 8.98 -10.41
N LEU A 86 -8.32 9.50 -9.29
CA LEU A 86 -8.17 8.70 -8.09
C LEU A 86 -9.52 8.64 -7.38
N VAL A 87 -9.91 7.44 -6.97
CA VAL A 87 -11.14 7.23 -6.19
C VAL A 87 -10.78 7.25 -4.71
N ILE A 88 -11.25 8.27 -3.98
CA ILE A 88 -10.89 8.48 -2.57
C ILE A 88 -12.05 8.06 -1.68
N TYR A 89 -11.80 7.08 -0.82
CA TYR A 89 -12.71 6.59 0.19
C TYR A 89 -12.30 6.97 1.61
N SER A 90 -13.27 7.13 2.50
CA SER A 90 -13.05 6.82 3.91
C SER A 90 -12.69 5.34 4.03
N ARG A 91 -11.72 5.02 4.87
CA ARG A 91 -11.33 3.62 5.07
C ARG A 91 -12.41 2.83 5.82
N MET A 92 -13.20 3.50 6.65
CA MET A 92 -14.37 2.90 7.28
C MET A 92 -15.39 2.47 6.24
N ASP A 93 -15.76 3.36 5.31
CA ASP A 93 -16.76 3.09 4.28
C ASP A 93 -16.29 2.01 3.30
N LEU A 94 -15.02 2.09 2.85
CA LEU A 94 -14.45 1.06 1.97
C LEU A 94 -14.41 -0.32 2.65
N ASN A 95 -13.98 -0.40 3.91
CA ASN A 95 -13.91 -1.67 4.63
C ASN A 95 -15.31 -2.23 4.92
N ASP A 96 -16.27 -1.39 5.28
CA ASP A 96 -17.67 -1.79 5.49
C ASP A 96 -18.28 -2.39 4.22
N MET A 97 -18.08 -1.71 3.08
CA MET A 97 -18.53 -2.23 1.78
C MET A 97 -17.93 -3.61 1.48
N LEU A 98 -16.62 -3.80 1.68
CA LEU A 98 -15.95 -5.06 1.40
C LEU A 98 -16.38 -6.18 2.36
N LEU A 99 -16.56 -5.88 3.65
CA LEU A 99 -17.07 -6.86 4.62
C LEU A 99 -18.51 -7.28 4.31
N LYS A 100 -19.39 -6.32 3.98
CA LYS A 100 -20.77 -6.63 3.53
C LYS A 100 -20.81 -7.47 2.26
N ARG A 101 -19.85 -7.33 1.37
CA ARG A 101 -19.72 -8.21 0.20
C ARG A 101 -19.32 -9.62 0.61
N ALA A 102 -18.40 -9.77 1.57
CA ALA A 102 -18.00 -11.06 2.11
C ALA A 102 -19.17 -11.78 2.81
N GLU A 103 -19.93 -11.05 3.64
CA GLU A 103 -21.15 -11.58 4.29
C GLU A 103 -22.20 -12.05 3.29
N ARG A 104 -22.48 -11.23 2.26
CA ARG A 104 -23.40 -11.61 1.17
C ARG A 104 -22.91 -12.81 0.37
N GLY A 105 -21.59 -13.00 0.28
CA GLY A 105 -20.97 -14.19 -0.31
C GLY A 105 -21.08 -15.45 0.57
N GLY A 106 -21.52 -15.31 1.83
CA GLY A 106 -21.69 -16.42 2.78
C GLY A 106 -20.58 -16.54 3.83
N ALA A 107 -19.67 -15.56 3.95
CA ALA A 107 -18.66 -15.56 5.01
C ALA A 107 -19.26 -15.16 6.37
N SER A 108 -18.87 -15.85 7.45
CA SER A 108 -19.14 -15.43 8.83
C SER A 108 -18.12 -14.38 9.29
N ILE A 109 -18.61 -13.28 9.85
CA ILE A 109 -17.77 -12.19 10.35
C ILE A 109 -17.74 -12.22 11.88
N GLU A 110 -16.58 -12.56 12.44
CA GLU A 110 -16.36 -12.71 13.87
C GLU A 110 -15.64 -11.47 14.43
N LYS A 111 -16.35 -10.63 15.20
CA LYS A 111 -15.77 -9.44 15.85
C LYS A 111 -14.91 -9.86 17.05
N THR A 112 -13.80 -10.50 16.78
CA THR A 112 -12.86 -10.97 17.79
C THR A 112 -11.44 -11.03 17.24
N ARG A 113 -10.47 -10.92 18.13
CA ARG A 113 -9.05 -11.00 17.78
C ARG A 113 -8.52 -12.42 17.94
N VAL A 114 -7.77 -12.90 16.94
CA VAL A 114 -6.98 -14.12 17.09
C VAL A 114 -5.70 -13.78 17.83
N LEU A 115 -5.47 -14.47 18.95
CA LEU A 115 -4.34 -14.23 19.86
C LEU A 115 -3.16 -15.17 19.57
N ALA A 116 -3.44 -16.39 19.13
CA ALA A 116 -2.45 -17.40 18.76
C ALA A 116 -3.07 -18.42 17.80
N ILE A 117 -2.22 -19.05 17.02
CA ILE A 117 -2.57 -20.18 16.18
C ILE A 117 -1.64 -21.34 16.46
N GLU A 118 -2.13 -22.55 16.34
CA GLU A 118 -1.38 -23.76 16.58
C GLU A 118 -1.63 -24.75 15.44
N ARG A 119 -0.55 -25.28 14.85
CA ARG A 119 -0.65 -26.35 13.84
C ARG A 119 -1.15 -27.64 14.48
N ARG A 120 -2.10 -28.31 13.85
CA ARG A 120 -2.60 -29.63 14.20
C ARG A 120 -2.29 -30.61 13.06
N ASP A 121 -2.48 -31.89 13.31
CA ASP A 121 -2.30 -32.94 12.29
C ASP A 121 -3.12 -32.62 11.03
N ARG A 122 -4.33 -32.09 11.24
CA ARG A 122 -5.17 -31.56 10.17
C ARG A 122 -5.60 -30.13 10.50
N GLY A 123 -5.07 -29.15 9.73
CA GLY A 123 -5.49 -27.74 9.86
C GLY A 123 -4.86 -26.99 11.03
N TRP A 124 -5.60 -26.06 11.56
CA TRP A 124 -5.17 -25.05 12.54
C TRP A 124 -6.19 -24.91 13.66
N ARG A 125 -5.70 -24.81 14.88
CA ARG A 125 -6.48 -24.32 16.03
C ARG A 125 -6.13 -22.87 16.27
N LEU A 126 -7.18 -22.03 16.36
CA LEU A 126 -7.10 -20.62 16.60
C LEU A 126 -7.60 -20.30 18.00
N ARG A 127 -6.79 -19.66 18.81
CA ARG A 127 -7.21 -19.12 20.12
C ARG A 127 -7.60 -17.66 19.92
N THR A 128 -8.87 -17.36 20.10
CA THR A 128 -9.42 -16.00 20.00
C THR A 128 -9.75 -15.43 21.38
N GLN A 129 -10.10 -14.15 21.46
CA GLN A 129 -10.63 -13.55 22.69
C GLN A 129 -11.99 -14.15 23.09
N ALA A 130 -12.78 -14.65 22.11
CA ALA A 130 -14.11 -15.21 22.33
C ALA A 130 -14.10 -16.73 22.55
N GLY A 131 -12.98 -17.43 22.37
CA GLY A 131 -12.88 -18.88 22.51
C GLY A 131 -11.92 -19.53 21.51
N ILE A 132 -12.19 -20.78 21.18
CA ILE A 132 -11.39 -21.58 20.25
C ILE A 132 -12.17 -21.78 18.96
N ALA A 133 -11.49 -21.64 17.81
CA ALA A 133 -11.99 -22.01 16.49
C ALA A 133 -11.00 -22.94 15.81
N GLU A 134 -11.45 -23.71 14.81
CA GLU A 134 -10.63 -24.61 14.01
C GLU A 134 -10.84 -24.33 12.52
N ALA A 135 -9.79 -24.47 11.71
CA ALA A 135 -9.84 -24.30 10.28
C ALA A 135 -8.85 -25.22 9.57
N ASP A 136 -9.18 -25.65 8.36
CA ASP A 136 -8.30 -26.43 7.50
C ASP A 136 -7.18 -25.58 6.90
N PHE A 137 -7.46 -24.29 6.68
CA PHE A 137 -6.55 -23.34 6.01
C PHE A 137 -6.68 -21.93 6.59
N CYS A 138 -5.58 -21.16 6.61
CA CYS A 138 -5.57 -19.79 7.10
C CYS A 138 -5.14 -18.79 6.02
N ILE A 139 -5.86 -17.68 5.91
CA ILE A 139 -5.44 -16.47 5.18
C ILE A 139 -4.97 -15.43 6.20
N ILE A 140 -3.69 -15.08 6.14
CA ILE A 140 -3.07 -14.13 7.06
C ILE A 140 -3.21 -12.73 6.48
N ALA A 141 -4.20 -11.98 6.94
CA ALA A 141 -4.54 -10.62 6.51
C ALA A 141 -4.39 -9.61 7.67
N THR A 142 -3.49 -9.88 8.62
CA THR A 142 -3.28 -9.14 9.87
C THR A 142 -2.76 -7.72 9.67
N GLY A 143 -2.40 -7.34 8.45
CA GLY A 143 -1.82 -6.03 8.14
C GLY A 143 -0.33 -5.96 8.47
N ALA A 144 0.21 -4.74 8.58
CA ALA A 144 1.63 -4.50 8.78
C ALA A 144 2.21 -5.04 10.10
N ARG A 145 1.35 -5.27 11.09
CA ARG A 145 1.74 -5.90 12.36
C ARG A 145 1.19 -7.32 12.39
N ASN A 146 2.08 -8.29 12.31
CA ASN A 146 1.70 -9.67 12.48
C ASN A 146 2.05 -10.15 13.91
N PRO A 147 1.06 -10.35 14.78
CA PRO A 147 1.30 -10.85 16.14
C PRO A 147 1.51 -12.37 16.20
N LEU A 148 1.31 -13.08 15.09
CA LEU A 148 1.35 -14.54 15.00
C LEU A 148 2.76 -14.97 14.53
N ARG A 149 3.55 -15.56 15.44
CA ARG A 149 4.94 -15.89 15.17
C ARG A 149 5.14 -17.10 14.23
N GLU A 150 4.16 -17.98 14.21
CA GLU A 150 4.19 -19.25 13.46
C GLU A 150 4.04 -19.02 11.95
N VAL A 151 3.36 -17.96 11.56
CA VAL A 151 2.95 -17.67 10.16
C VAL A 151 3.33 -16.26 9.74
N GLY A 152 3.60 -16.08 8.46
CA GLY A 152 3.95 -14.78 7.88
C GLY A 152 5.33 -14.30 8.27
N THR A 153 5.56 -13.00 8.14
CA THR A 153 6.83 -12.33 8.42
C THR A 153 6.65 -11.29 9.54
N GLU A 154 7.61 -11.24 10.45
CA GLU A 154 7.78 -10.11 11.37
C GLU A 154 8.72 -9.10 10.71
N TRP A 155 8.23 -7.87 10.53
CA TRP A 155 8.99 -6.82 9.86
C TRP A 155 10.01 -6.17 10.80
N SER A 156 11.22 -6.00 10.31
CA SER A 156 12.23 -5.18 11.00
C SER A 156 11.94 -3.69 10.81
N ALA A 157 12.53 -2.84 11.63
CA ALA A 157 12.41 -1.38 11.48
C ALA A 157 12.88 -0.88 10.10
N LYS A 158 13.82 -1.59 9.46
CA LYS A 158 14.31 -1.28 8.10
C LYS A 158 13.30 -1.64 7.00
N ASP A 159 12.38 -2.54 7.30
CA ASP A 159 11.36 -3.03 6.37
C ASP A 159 10.02 -2.31 6.55
N THR A 160 9.99 -1.25 7.37
CA THR A 160 8.78 -0.50 7.68
C THR A 160 8.97 1.01 7.54
N MET A 161 7.87 1.70 7.33
CA MET A 161 7.76 3.14 7.27
C MET A 161 6.67 3.59 8.25
N THR A 162 6.91 4.68 8.96
CA THR A 162 5.88 5.31 9.81
C THR A 162 5.01 6.23 8.97
N ALA A 163 3.70 6.12 9.14
CA ALA A 163 2.71 7.04 8.59
C ALA A 163 1.87 7.61 9.73
N LEU A 164 1.73 8.93 9.78
CA LEU A 164 0.93 9.63 10.79
C LEU A 164 0.27 10.87 10.21
N GLY A 165 -0.77 11.37 10.86
CA GLY A 165 -1.48 12.52 10.36
C GLY A 165 -2.71 12.90 11.17
N TYR A 166 -3.56 13.70 10.55
CA TYR A 166 -4.77 14.26 11.13
C TYR A 166 -5.96 14.13 10.16
N TYR A 167 -7.13 13.87 10.72
CA TYR A 167 -8.41 14.06 10.01
C TYR A 167 -8.89 15.47 10.29
N VAL A 168 -8.75 16.35 9.28
CA VAL A 168 -9.00 17.78 9.41
C VAL A 168 -10.39 18.12 8.85
N ALA A 169 -11.21 18.83 9.61
CA ALA A 169 -12.54 19.28 9.18
C ALA A 169 -12.40 20.44 8.17
N ALA A 170 -12.00 20.11 6.95
CA ALA A 170 -11.85 21.03 5.82
C ALA A 170 -12.10 20.25 4.51
N THR A 171 -12.20 20.97 3.40
CA THR A 171 -12.42 20.39 2.07
C THR A 171 -11.47 21.02 1.06
N GLN A 172 -11.09 20.26 0.04
CA GLN A 172 -10.40 20.74 -1.17
C GLN A 172 -10.76 19.84 -2.36
N GLU A 173 -10.48 20.30 -3.58
CA GLU A 173 -10.81 19.55 -4.80
C GLU A 173 -9.67 18.69 -5.33
N GLN A 174 -8.41 19.07 -5.07
CA GLN A 174 -7.22 18.37 -5.54
C GLN A 174 -6.57 17.53 -4.44
N ILE A 175 -5.64 16.69 -4.87
CA ILE A 175 -4.70 15.97 -3.99
C ILE A 175 -3.40 16.76 -3.97
N ASP A 176 -2.83 16.99 -2.77
CA ASP A 176 -1.49 17.58 -2.67
C ASP A 176 -0.49 16.53 -2.18
N ILE A 177 0.67 16.52 -2.83
CA ILE A 177 1.86 15.72 -2.45
C ILE A 177 3.03 16.68 -2.29
N GLN A 178 3.59 16.74 -1.09
CA GLN A 178 4.75 17.56 -0.76
C GLN A 178 5.95 16.68 -0.44
N PHE A 179 6.98 16.74 -1.28
CA PHE A 179 8.28 16.17 -0.97
C PHE A 179 9.04 17.08 0.01
N LEU A 180 9.84 16.46 0.87
CA LEU A 180 10.62 17.14 1.89
C LEU A 180 12.12 16.85 1.73
N ARG A 181 12.98 17.80 2.18
CA ARG A 181 14.41 17.54 2.21
C ARG A 181 14.76 16.44 3.19
N ASN A 182 15.70 15.58 2.79
CA ASN A 182 16.25 14.53 3.65
C ASN A 182 15.19 13.62 4.29
N LEU A 183 14.10 13.34 3.57
CA LEU A 183 13.07 12.41 4.00
C LEU A 183 12.82 11.37 2.89
N GLU A 184 12.99 10.10 3.22
CA GLU A 184 12.50 8.99 2.39
C GLU A 184 11.00 8.84 2.65
N GLY A 185 10.21 9.69 1.97
CA GLY A 185 8.78 9.83 2.18
C GLY A 185 8.24 11.18 1.69
N TYR A 186 6.99 11.47 2.05
CA TYR A 186 6.30 12.68 1.61
C TYR A 186 5.13 13.03 2.54
N ILE A 187 4.59 14.24 2.40
CA ILE A 187 3.31 14.67 2.97
C ILE A 187 2.23 14.52 1.91
N TRP A 188 1.04 14.13 2.35
CA TRP A 188 -0.16 14.09 1.50
C TRP A 188 -1.30 14.89 2.12
N VAL A 189 -2.15 15.47 1.25
CA VAL A 189 -3.46 16.00 1.59
C VAL A 189 -4.47 15.36 0.64
N PHE A 190 -5.33 14.49 1.18
CA PHE A 190 -6.32 13.77 0.39
C PHE A 190 -7.73 14.20 0.78
N PRO A 191 -8.52 14.73 -0.17
CA PRO A 191 -9.91 15.11 0.09
C PRO A 191 -10.80 13.88 0.21
N ARG A 192 -11.47 13.75 1.35
CA ARG A 192 -12.50 12.73 1.59
C ARG A 192 -13.88 13.37 1.62
N CYS A 193 -14.93 12.55 1.72
CA CYS A 193 -16.27 13.06 1.98
C CYS A 193 -16.31 13.69 3.39
N GLY A 194 -16.41 15.02 3.45
CA GLY A 194 -16.57 15.78 4.69
C GLY A 194 -15.29 16.12 5.48
N HIS A 195 -14.11 15.65 5.08
CA HIS A 195 -12.85 15.98 5.75
C HIS A 195 -11.63 15.77 4.87
N LEU A 196 -10.48 16.27 5.30
CA LEU A 196 -9.18 15.96 4.70
C LEU A 196 -8.45 14.90 5.52
N SER A 197 -7.78 13.96 4.85
CA SER A 197 -6.71 13.16 5.44
C SER A 197 -5.39 13.85 5.14
N VAL A 198 -4.81 14.50 6.15
CA VAL A 198 -3.53 15.20 6.04
C VAL A 198 -2.49 14.40 6.80
N GLY A 199 -1.45 13.91 6.12
CA GLY A 199 -0.50 13.06 6.79
C GLY A 199 0.89 13.10 6.17
N ILE A 200 1.83 12.48 6.85
CA ILE A 200 3.22 12.30 6.43
C ILE A 200 3.59 10.84 6.58
N CYS A 201 4.36 10.33 5.63
CA CYS A 201 5.07 9.07 5.79
C CYS A 201 6.57 9.30 5.72
N GLY A 202 7.32 8.47 6.45
CA GLY A 202 8.77 8.57 6.43
C GLY A 202 9.42 7.29 6.94
N LYS A 203 10.53 6.92 6.31
CA LYS A 203 11.37 5.78 6.67
C LYS A 203 12.61 6.25 7.42
N GLY A 204 12.93 5.57 8.52
CA GLY A 204 14.15 5.85 9.28
C GLY A 204 14.10 7.12 10.15
N GLU A 205 12.98 7.83 10.23
CA GLU A 205 12.83 9.05 11.04
C GLU A 205 11.87 8.80 12.22
N PRO A 206 12.15 9.33 13.43
CA PRO A 206 11.28 9.19 14.60
C PRO A 206 9.88 9.80 14.34
N ALA A 207 8.84 9.18 14.87
CA ALA A 207 7.46 9.65 14.71
C ALA A 207 7.26 11.08 15.22
N GLN A 208 7.98 11.49 16.27
CA GLN A 208 7.92 12.86 16.81
C GLN A 208 8.46 13.89 15.81
N SER A 209 9.57 13.58 15.11
CA SER A 209 10.14 14.43 14.07
C SER A 209 9.21 14.54 12.86
N LEU A 210 8.66 13.40 12.40
CA LEU A 210 7.65 13.40 11.33
C LEU A 210 6.44 14.26 11.69
N ARG A 211 5.96 14.14 12.92
CA ARG A 211 4.84 14.94 13.41
C ARG A 211 5.15 16.43 13.39
N ALA A 212 6.31 16.86 13.88
CA ALA A 212 6.72 18.26 13.85
C ALA A 212 6.77 18.80 12.41
N ARG A 213 7.37 18.05 11.47
CA ARG A 213 7.41 18.43 10.04
C ARG A 213 6.01 18.57 9.43
N LEU A 214 5.08 17.69 9.79
CA LEU A 214 3.70 17.76 9.32
C LEU A 214 2.96 18.97 9.88
N GLU A 215 3.10 19.24 11.17
CA GLU A 215 2.48 20.40 11.84
C GLU A 215 3.02 21.72 11.29
N ASP A 216 4.33 21.82 11.04
CA ASP A 216 4.95 22.96 10.36
C ASP A 216 4.40 23.17 8.95
N TYR A 217 4.26 22.10 8.16
CA TYR A 217 3.64 22.18 6.83
C TYR A 217 2.19 22.68 6.91
N MET A 218 1.39 22.13 7.82
CA MET A 218 -0.01 22.55 7.97
C MET A 218 -0.12 24.02 8.40
N ASN A 219 0.74 24.49 9.29
CA ASN A 219 0.80 25.89 9.70
C ASN A 219 1.17 26.80 8.50
N GLN A 220 2.19 26.41 7.70
CA GLN A 220 2.60 27.17 6.51
C GLN A 220 1.51 27.24 5.44
N ARG A 221 0.72 26.18 5.30
CA ARG A 221 -0.39 26.10 4.32
C ARG A 221 -1.72 26.65 4.86
N GLY A 222 -1.77 27.13 6.11
CA GLY A 222 -2.98 27.64 6.74
C GLY A 222 -4.05 26.58 7.02
N ILE A 223 -3.65 25.30 7.12
CA ILE A 223 -4.56 24.21 7.44
C ILE A 223 -4.87 24.21 8.94
N ALA A 224 -6.14 24.45 9.30
CA ALA A 224 -6.60 24.50 10.69
C ALA A 224 -6.69 23.08 11.30
N TRP A 225 -5.60 22.55 11.80
CA TRP A 225 -5.50 21.18 12.32
C TRP A 225 -5.68 21.04 13.82
N LYS A 226 -5.58 22.13 14.61
CA LYS A 226 -5.71 22.07 16.07
C LYS A 226 -7.10 21.57 16.46
N GLY A 227 -7.15 20.58 17.35
CA GLY A 227 -8.38 19.87 17.69
C GLY A 227 -8.77 18.72 16.75
N SER A 228 -8.07 18.53 15.65
CA SER A 228 -8.29 17.42 14.73
C SER A 228 -7.82 16.08 15.32
N ARG A 229 -8.48 14.99 14.94
CA ARG A 229 -8.14 13.64 15.40
C ARG A 229 -6.81 13.20 14.81
N PHE A 230 -5.82 12.98 15.66
CA PHE A 230 -4.52 12.42 15.28
C PHE A 230 -4.60 10.91 15.03
N TYR A 231 -3.81 10.42 14.07
CA TYR A 231 -3.63 9.01 13.81
C TYR A 231 -2.15 8.66 13.53
N SER A 232 -1.78 7.41 13.79
CA SER A 232 -0.47 6.87 13.41
C SER A 232 -0.59 5.40 13.04
N HIS A 233 0.17 4.97 12.04
CA HIS A 233 0.21 3.61 11.56
C HIS A 233 1.58 3.26 11.00
N MET A 234 1.90 1.97 10.99
CA MET A 234 3.08 1.41 10.35
C MET A 234 2.70 0.81 9.00
N LEU A 235 3.52 1.03 7.98
CA LEU A 235 3.38 0.44 6.64
C LEU A 235 4.60 -0.45 6.36
N PRO A 236 4.45 -1.57 5.66
CA PRO A 236 5.59 -2.26 5.08
C PRO A 236 6.27 -1.37 4.03
N SER A 237 7.59 -1.36 4.04
CA SER A 237 8.42 -0.70 3.02
C SER A 237 9.72 -1.50 2.93
N LEU A 238 9.62 -2.67 2.30
CA LEU A 238 10.65 -3.69 2.33
C LEU A 238 11.90 -3.24 1.57
N GLU A 239 13.06 -3.52 2.16
CA GLU A 239 14.33 -3.51 1.45
C GLU A 239 14.54 -4.86 0.73
N SER A 240 15.52 -4.95 -0.18
CA SER A 240 15.82 -6.21 -0.90
C SER A 240 16.12 -7.38 0.07
N SER A 241 16.71 -7.09 1.23
CA SER A 241 16.91 -8.10 2.28
C SER A 241 15.60 -8.55 2.93
N GLY A 242 14.64 -7.64 3.06
CA GLY A 242 13.28 -7.92 3.56
C GLY A 242 12.52 -8.82 2.58
N TRP A 243 12.59 -8.53 1.28
CA TRP A 243 11.99 -9.37 0.24
C TRP A 243 12.51 -10.80 0.27
N ARG A 244 13.82 -11.01 0.44
CA ARG A 244 14.41 -12.37 0.55
C ARG A 244 13.96 -13.14 1.79
N ARG A 245 13.61 -12.47 2.88
CA ARG A 245 13.11 -13.09 4.13
C ARG A 245 11.59 -13.19 4.18
N ASN A 246 10.90 -12.63 3.19
CA ASN A 246 9.45 -12.53 3.19
C ASN A 246 8.80 -13.93 3.08
N ARG A 247 8.02 -14.27 4.08
CA ARG A 247 7.28 -15.53 4.13
C ARG A 247 5.82 -15.26 3.77
N VAL A 248 5.50 -15.38 2.49
CA VAL A 248 4.14 -15.13 1.97
C VAL A 248 3.25 -16.36 1.97
N ALA A 249 3.83 -17.56 2.16
CA ALA A 249 3.08 -18.82 2.18
C ALA A 249 3.83 -19.91 2.96
N GLY A 250 3.06 -20.82 3.54
CA GLY A 250 3.55 -22.02 4.20
C GLY A 250 2.49 -23.11 4.22
N ASP A 251 2.76 -24.19 4.96
CA ASP A 251 1.86 -25.32 5.05
C ASP A 251 0.52 -24.92 5.68
N GLY A 252 -0.53 -24.88 4.88
CA GLY A 252 -1.88 -24.54 5.29
C GLY A 252 -2.15 -23.06 5.54
N TRP A 253 -1.29 -22.13 5.05
CA TRP A 253 -1.55 -20.70 5.17
C TRP A 253 -0.93 -19.88 4.03
N LEU A 254 -1.57 -18.74 3.70
CA LEU A 254 -1.11 -17.72 2.75
C LEU A 254 -1.24 -16.34 3.38
N ALA A 255 -0.24 -15.47 3.22
CA ALA A 255 -0.29 -14.07 3.65
C ALA A 255 -0.69 -13.15 2.49
N VAL A 256 -1.51 -12.13 2.79
CA VAL A 256 -2.06 -11.19 1.80
C VAL A 256 -1.92 -9.73 2.26
N GLY A 257 -1.87 -8.80 1.32
CA GLY A 257 -1.76 -7.36 1.59
C GLY A 257 -0.52 -6.98 2.38
N ASP A 258 -0.66 -6.07 3.35
CA ASP A 258 0.45 -5.59 4.20
C ASP A 258 1.11 -6.73 4.98
N ALA A 259 0.37 -7.81 5.34
CA ALA A 259 0.95 -8.98 6.01
C ALA A 259 1.92 -9.75 5.10
N ALA A 260 1.78 -9.62 3.79
CA ALA A 260 2.71 -10.12 2.78
C ALA A 260 3.73 -9.06 2.31
N GLY A 261 3.76 -7.87 2.94
CA GLY A 261 4.68 -6.78 2.57
C GLY A 261 4.34 -6.08 1.25
N LEU A 262 3.13 -6.24 0.74
CA LEU A 262 2.71 -5.78 -0.58
C LEU A 262 2.24 -4.32 -0.53
N VAL A 263 3.19 -3.41 -0.41
CA VAL A 263 3.00 -1.96 -0.49
C VAL A 263 4.09 -1.38 -1.38
N ASP A 264 3.71 -0.49 -2.28
CA ASP A 264 4.64 0.23 -3.12
C ASP A 264 5.51 1.16 -2.26
N PRO A 265 6.84 1.00 -2.26
CA PRO A 265 7.73 1.77 -1.40
C PRO A 265 7.91 3.23 -1.82
N ILE A 266 7.44 3.62 -3.02
CA ILE A 266 7.53 4.99 -3.55
C ILE A 266 6.21 5.73 -3.39
N THR A 267 5.12 5.13 -3.82
CA THR A 267 3.79 5.77 -3.80
C THR A 267 3.02 5.52 -2.51
N GLY A 268 3.37 4.50 -1.72
CA GLY A 268 2.59 4.05 -0.57
C GLY A 268 1.29 3.32 -0.97
N GLU A 269 1.09 3.00 -2.25
CA GLU A 269 -0.06 2.23 -2.73
C GLU A 269 -0.06 0.84 -2.10
N GLY A 270 -1.15 0.48 -1.44
CA GLY A 270 -1.32 -0.82 -0.82
C GLY A 270 -2.70 -1.44 -1.08
N LEU A 271 -3.70 -0.62 -1.45
CA LEU A 271 -5.08 -1.09 -1.57
C LEU A 271 -5.29 -2.03 -2.75
N PHE A 272 -4.71 -1.70 -3.92
CA PHE A 272 -4.72 -2.61 -5.07
C PHE A 272 -4.05 -3.94 -4.73
N TYR A 273 -2.83 -3.89 -4.19
CA TYR A 273 -2.06 -5.08 -3.85
C TYR A 273 -2.77 -5.93 -2.78
N ALA A 274 -3.44 -5.28 -1.81
CA ALA A 274 -4.22 -5.97 -0.80
C ALA A 274 -5.35 -6.80 -1.43
N MET A 275 -6.19 -6.20 -2.25
CA MET A 275 -7.30 -6.91 -2.90
C MET A 275 -6.80 -7.94 -3.92
N ARG A 276 -5.81 -7.59 -4.75
CA ARG A 276 -5.28 -8.50 -5.75
C ARG A 276 -4.61 -9.73 -5.15
N SER A 277 -3.84 -9.56 -4.06
CA SER A 277 -3.25 -10.72 -3.34
C SER A 277 -4.31 -11.59 -2.67
N GLY A 278 -5.38 -10.99 -2.15
CA GLY A 278 -6.54 -11.72 -1.65
C GLY A 278 -7.23 -12.55 -2.74
N ASP A 279 -7.42 -11.99 -3.93
CA ASP A 279 -7.97 -12.69 -5.10
C ASP A 279 -7.07 -13.88 -5.51
N LEU A 280 -5.76 -13.66 -5.63
CA LEU A 280 -4.81 -14.73 -5.99
C LEU A 280 -4.76 -15.84 -4.93
N ALA A 281 -4.75 -15.48 -3.65
CA ALA A 281 -4.79 -16.45 -2.56
C ALA A 281 -6.07 -17.29 -2.61
N SER A 282 -7.20 -16.67 -2.86
CA SER A 282 -8.49 -17.36 -2.98
C SER A 282 -8.50 -18.36 -4.13
N ARG A 283 -8.02 -17.98 -5.32
CA ARG A 283 -7.93 -18.88 -6.48
C ARG A 283 -7.10 -20.12 -6.16
N VAL A 284 -5.97 -19.93 -5.47
CA VAL A 284 -5.09 -21.05 -5.07
C VAL A 284 -5.76 -21.95 -4.05
N VAL A 285 -6.53 -21.39 -3.08
CA VAL A 285 -7.21 -22.19 -2.06
C VAL A 285 -8.39 -22.95 -2.63
N ILE A 286 -9.14 -22.35 -3.56
CA ILE A 286 -10.31 -22.97 -4.25
C ILE A 286 -9.86 -24.14 -5.14
N ASP A 287 -8.69 -24.07 -5.75
CA ASP A 287 -8.19 -25.12 -6.63
C ASP A 287 -7.93 -26.43 -5.87
N ASP A 288 -8.81 -27.39 -6.02
CA ASP A 288 -8.73 -28.70 -5.33
C ASP A 288 -7.78 -29.71 -6.01
N ALA A 289 -7.23 -29.37 -7.17
CA ALA A 289 -6.26 -30.23 -7.86
C ALA A 289 -4.89 -30.27 -7.18
N HIS A 290 -4.62 -29.28 -6.31
CA HIS A 290 -3.33 -29.10 -5.65
C HIS A 290 -3.36 -29.49 -4.17
N SER A 291 -2.32 -30.18 -3.72
CA SER A 291 -2.05 -30.41 -2.30
C SER A 291 -1.73 -29.08 -1.56
N VAL A 292 -1.75 -29.10 -0.24
CA VAL A 292 -1.45 -27.91 0.58
C VAL A 292 -0.06 -27.34 0.30
N ALA A 293 0.92 -28.21 0.11
CA ALA A 293 2.30 -27.79 -0.22
C ALA A 293 2.40 -27.16 -1.62
N GLU A 294 1.69 -27.73 -2.60
CA GLU A 294 1.63 -27.18 -3.97
C GLU A 294 0.90 -25.85 -3.99
N LYS A 295 -0.15 -25.66 -3.20
CA LYS A 295 -0.83 -24.36 -3.02
C LYS A 295 0.13 -23.28 -2.54
N ALA A 296 0.96 -23.57 -1.54
CA ALA A 296 1.95 -22.63 -1.05
C ALA A 296 3.01 -22.29 -2.12
N ALA A 297 3.46 -23.25 -2.90
CA ALA A 297 4.42 -23.05 -4.01
C ALA A 297 3.78 -22.23 -5.15
N SER A 298 2.56 -22.57 -5.55
CA SER A 298 1.80 -21.84 -6.57
C SER A 298 1.59 -20.37 -6.18
N TYR A 299 1.16 -20.13 -4.93
CA TYR A 299 0.96 -18.76 -4.46
C TYR A 299 2.26 -17.94 -4.43
N ARG A 300 3.38 -18.52 -3.96
CA ARG A 300 4.69 -17.84 -4.02
C ARG A 300 5.06 -17.43 -5.44
N THR A 301 4.83 -18.32 -6.41
CA THR A 301 5.10 -18.04 -7.83
C THR A 301 4.20 -16.91 -8.36
N LEU A 302 2.91 -16.91 -8.02
CA LEU A 302 1.98 -15.85 -8.41
C LEU A 302 2.37 -14.50 -7.80
N VAL A 303 2.68 -14.44 -6.50
CA VAL A 303 3.12 -13.20 -5.82
C VAL A 303 4.42 -12.68 -6.43
N ALA A 304 5.39 -13.58 -6.72
CA ALA A 304 6.64 -13.18 -7.36
C ALA A 304 6.41 -12.54 -8.72
N ARG A 305 5.60 -13.17 -9.57
CA ARG A 305 5.32 -12.70 -10.94
C ARG A 305 4.48 -11.43 -10.99
N GLU A 306 3.44 -11.35 -10.15
CA GLU A 306 2.47 -10.25 -10.20
C GLU A 306 2.95 -8.98 -9.48
N PHE A 307 3.79 -9.12 -8.44
CA PHE A 307 4.13 -7.99 -7.57
C PHE A 307 5.61 -7.90 -7.21
N ALA A 308 6.20 -9.00 -6.68
CA ALA A 308 7.42 -8.90 -5.91
C ALA A 308 8.60 -8.41 -6.73
N LEU A 309 8.73 -8.83 -7.99
CA LEU A 309 9.81 -8.38 -8.88
C LEU A 309 9.78 -6.87 -9.12
N ASP A 310 8.58 -6.31 -9.35
CA ASP A 310 8.42 -4.86 -9.60
C ASP A 310 8.59 -4.04 -8.32
N LEU A 311 8.01 -4.50 -7.21
CA LEU A 311 8.11 -3.83 -5.90
C LEU A 311 9.52 -3.92 -5.30
N GLU A 312 10.23 -5.04 -5.47
CA GLU A 312 11.63 -5.16 -5.06
C GLU A 312 12.52 -4.20 -5.86
N PHE A 313 12.28 -4.09 -7.17
CA PHE A 313 12.98 -3.11 -7.99
C PHE A 313 12.63 -1.67 -7.56
N ALA A 314 11.37 -1.36 -7.29
CA ALA A 314 10.93 -0.08 -6.75
C ALA A 314 11.63 0.25 -5.43
N ALA A 315 11.82 -0.73 -4.54
CA ALA A 315 12.56 -0.58 -3.29
C ALA A 315 14.02 -0.14 -3.51
N THR A 316 14.66 -0.63 -4.56
CA THR A 316 16.02 -0.17 -4.93
C THR A 316 16.06 1.28 -5.43
N LEU A 317 14.94 1.77 -5.94
CA LEU A 317 14.80 3.14 -6.46
C LEU A 317 14.35 4.13 -5.38
N ALA A 318 13.62 3.69 -4.36
CA ALA A 318 12.97 4.59 -3.39
C ALA A 318 13.94 5.61 -2.76
N LYS A 319 15.08 5.16 -2.24
CA LYS A 319 16.10 6.08 -1.69
C LYS A 319 16.60 7.09 -2.73
N ARG A 320 16.76 6.67 -4.00
CA ARG A 320 17.21 7.55 -5.08
C ARG A 320 16.13 8.56 -5.46
N VAL A 321 14.88 8.16 -5.44
CA VAL A 321 13.74 9.04 -5.72
C VAL A 321 13.62 10.12 -4.64
N PHE A 322 13.67 9.74 -3.38
CA PHE A 322 13.44 10.68 -2.27
C PHE A 322 14.68 11.46 -1.84
N LEU A 323 15.84 10.79 -1.78
CA LEU A 323 17.08 11.35 -1.21
C LEU A 323 18.16 11.63 -2.27
N GLY A 324 17.97 11.15 -3.49
CA GLY A 324 18.94 11.26 -4.55
C GLY A 324 19.05 12.67 -5.15
N ARG A 325 20.18 12.92 -5.81
CA ARG A 325 20.41 14.12 -6.62
C ARG A 325 20.54 13.73 -8.09
N PHE A 326 20.02 14.58 -8.94
CA PHE A 326 20.10 14.43 -10.39
C PHE A 326 20.31 15.78 -11.05
N MET A 327 21.35 15.93 -11.89
CA MET A 327 21.69 17.18 -12.57
C MET A 327 21.75 18.37 -11.60
N PHE A 328 22.53 18.26 -10.54
CA PHE A 328 22.81 19.29 -9.51
C PHE A 328 21.60 19.68 -8.62
N ASN A 329 20.49 18.97 -8.69
CA ASN A 329 19.33 19.23 -7.85
C ASN A 329 18.78 17.92 -7.25
N THR A 330 17.86 18.01 -6.28
CA THR A 330 17.16 16.84 -5.76
C THR A 330 16.28 16.19 -6.84
N VAL A 331 16.10 14.87 -6.78
CA VAL A 331 15.26 14.16 -7.75
C VAL A 331 13.82 14.68 -7.72
N PRO A 332 13.17 14.91 -6.56
CA PRO A 332 11.83 15.51 -6.52
C PRO A 332 11.77 16.89 -7.21
N ALA A 333 12.75 17.76 -6.99
CA ALA A 333 12.78 19.07 -7.65
C ALA A 333 12.91 18.92 -9.18
N ARG A 334 13.73 17.98 -9.66
CA ARG A 334 13.82 17.68 -11.10
C ARG A 334 12.53 17.10 -11.67
N MET A 335 11.83 16.25 -10.93
CA MET A 335 10.51 15.76 -11.34
C MET A 335 9.54 16.92 -11.58
N ILE A 336 9.46 17.89 -10.66
CA ILE A 336 8.63 19.10 -10.83
C ILE A 336 9.02 19.88 -12.09
N HIS A 337 10.31 20.09 -12.33
CA HIS A 337 10.79 20.79 -13.53
C HIS A 337 10.44 20.04 -14.83
N PHE A 338 10.55 18.69 -14.84
CA PHE A 338 10.22 17.90 -16.02
C PHE A 338 8.71 17.85 -16.28
N ILE A 339 7.87 17.77 -15.24
CA ILE A 339 6.41 17.84 -15.40
C ILE A 339 6.00 19.16 -16.06
N ARG A 340 6.63 20.28 -15.70
CA ARG A 340 6.34 21.60 -16.31
C ARG A 340 6.74 21.69 -17.78
N ARG A 341 7.80 21.00 -18.21
CA ARG A 341 8.47 21.21 -19.51
C ARG A 341 8.28 20.09 -20.52
N SER A 342 7.83 18.92 -20.10
CA SER A 342 7.75 17.74 -20.95
C SER A 342 6.41 17.04 -20.82
N GLU A 343 5.63 17.07 -21.90
CA GLU A 343 4.38 16.33 -22.00
C GLU A 343 4.58 14.80 -21.83
N ARG A 344 5.70 14.29 -22.37
CA ARG A 344 6.04 12.85 -22.23
C ARG A 344 6.33 12.49 -20.78
N PHE A 345 7.00 13.36 -20.03
CA PHE A 345 7.26 13.12 -18.60
C PHE A 345 5.98 13.30 -17.78
N ARG A 346 5.13 14.25 -18.15
CA ARG A 346 3.79 14.40 -17.54
C ARG A 346 2.94 13.15 -17.75
N ALA A 347 2.90 12.59 -18.96
CA ALA A 347 2.21 11.32 -19.25
C ALA A 347 2.78 10.14 -18.45
N LEU A 348 4.10 10.09 -18.26
CA LEU A 348 4.73 9.11 -17.38
C LEU A 348 4.24 9.23 -15.93
N MET A 349 4.16 10.45 -15.41
CA MET A 349 3.67 10.71 -14.05
C MET A 349 2.18 10.37 -13.91
N GLN A 350 1.37 10.67 -14.93
CA GLN A 350 -0.05 10.26 -14.97
C GLN A 350 -0.19 8.73 -14.88
N ASP A 351 0.64 7.97 -15.59
CA ASP A 351 0.62 6.50 -15.54
C ASP A 351 1.13 5.94 -14.20
N LEU A 352 2.07 6.63 -13.53
CA LEU A 352 2.47 6.28 -12.16
C LEU A 352 1.31 6.49 -11.18
N PHE A 353 0.59 7.62 -11.25
CA PHE A 353 -0.60 7.87 -10.45
C PHE A 353 -1.75 6.90 -10.77
N ALA A 354 -1.88 6.49 -12.01
CA ALA A 354 -2.85 5.47 -12.44
C ALA A 354 -2.48 4.05 -11.97
N GLY A 355 -1.22 3.82 -11.54
CA GLY A 355 -0.68 2.50 -11.18
C GLY A 355 -0.36 1.62 -12.41
N THR A 356 -0.37 2.18 -13.62
CA THR A 356 -0.19 1.43 -14.88
C THR A 356 1.25 1.39 -15.37
N GLN A 357 2.17 2.15 -14.76
CA GLN A 357 3.58 2.15 -15.09
C GLN A 357 4.37 1.21 -14.17
N PRO A 358 4.81 0.03 -14.64
CA PRO A 358 5.71 -0.83 -13.87
C PRO A 358 7.10 -0.20 -13.72
N TYR A 359 7.71 -0.36 -12.56
CA TYR A 359 9.06 0.16 -12.29
C TYR A 359 10.14 -0.55 -13.13
N LEU A 360 10.00 -1.84 -13.40
CA LEU A 360 10.91 -2.62 -14.24
C LEU A 360 11.08 -2.03 -15.64
N THR A 361 10.02 -1.45 -16.20
CA THR A 361 10.05 -0.83 -17.53
C THR A 361 10.31 0.67 -17.52
N LEU A 362 10.35 1.30 -16.33
CA LEU A 362 10.52 2.75 -16.16
C LEU A 362 11.80 3.26 -16.81
N LYS A 363 12.93 2.56 -16.60
CA LYS A 363 14.24 2.90 -17.20
C LYS A 363 14.15 2.94 -18.73
N SER A 364 13.63 1.90 -19.37
CA SER A 364 13.52 1.82 -20.81
C SER A 364 12.57 2.87 -21.39
N ARG A 365 11.50 3.23 -20.67
CA ARG A 365 10.58 4.30 -21.05
C ARG A 365 11.26 5.66 -20.98
N LEU A 366 12.02 5.94 -19.94
CA LEU A 366 12.79 7.18 -19.81
C LEU A 366 13.86 7.31 -20.91
N LEU A 367 14.59 6.23 -21.20
CA LEU A 367 15.67 6.23 -22.18
C LEU A 367 15.21 6.41 -23.62
N ARG A 368 14.07 5.82 -24.01
CA ARG A 368 13.54 5.89 -25.39
C ARG A 368 13.34 7.31 -25.93
N ASN A 369 13.32 8.31 -25.07
CA ASN A 369 12.96 9.70 -25.41
C ASN A 369 14.12 10.68 -25.22
N LEU A 370 15.34 10.20 -25.02
CA LEU A 370 16.51 11.03 -24.71
C LEU A 370 17.60 10.88 -25.77
N ASN A 371 18.29 11.97 -26.08
CA ASN A 371 19.46 11.98 -26.94
C ASN A 371 20.74 11.65 -26.16
N GLY A 372 21.71 10.97 -26.75
CA GLY A 372 23.02 10.48 -26.27
C GLY A 372 23.45 10.86 -24.84
N THR A 373 23.91 12.09 -24.61
CA THR A 373 24.42 12.55 -23.30
C THR A 373 23.39 12.46 -22.17
N LEU A 374 22.10 12.72 -22.45
CA LEU A 374 21.03 12.56 -21.46
C LEU A 374 20.74 11.09 -21.16
N GLN A 375 20.97 10.18 -22.10
CA GLN A 375 20.87 8.74 -21.87
C GLN A 375 21.91 8.27 -20.86
N GLU A 376 23.17 8.72 -20.95
CA GLU A 376 24.22 8.38 -19.98
C GLU A 376 23.89 8.88 -18.58
N VAL A 377 23.35 10.09 -18.46
CA VAL A 377 22.96 10.66 -17.16
C VAL A 377 21.82 9.87 -16.53
N VAL A 378 20.81 9.44 -17.30
CA VAL A 378 19.72 8.59 -16.81
C VAL A 378 20.24 7.19 -16.50
N MET A 379 21.13 6.62 -17.32
CA MET A 379 21.77 5.34 -17.03
C MET A 379 22.52 5.39 -15.70
N ASN A 380 23.30 6.45 -15.45
CA ASN A 380 24.04 6.62 -14.20
C ASN A 380 23.11 6.74 -12.99
N PHE A 381 21.94 7.39 -13.11
CA PHE A 381 20.94 7.44 -12.04
C PHE A 381 20.49 6.04 -11.61
N PHE A 382 20.30 5.11 -12.55
CA PHE A 382 19.88 3.73 -12.24
C PHE A 382 21.04 2.83 -11.79
N LEU A 383 22.28 3.11 -12.19
CA LEU A 383 23.46 2.28 -11.92
C LEU A 383 24.22 2.69 -10.66
N ASN A 384 24.27 3.98 -10.33
CA ASN A 384 25.05 4.47 -9.20
C ASN A 384 24.37 4.22 -7.86
N ARG A 385 25.14 3.74 -6.88
CA ARG A 385 24.72 3.69 -5.49
C ARG A 385 24.50 5.11 -4.98
N VAL A 386 23.45 5.30 -4.16
CA VAL A 386 23.22 6.56 -3.43
C VAL A 386 24.47 6.86 -2.60
N ILE A 387 25.14 7.96 -2.91
CA ILE A 387 26.20 8.49 -2.06
C ILE A 387 25.49 9.24 -0.92
N PRO A 388 25.59 8.80 0.34
CA PRO A 388 25.06 9.58 1.45
C PRO A 388 25.82 10.91 1.49
N GLU A 389 25.12 12.01 1.70
CA GLU A 389 25.78 13.27 2.06
C GLU A 389 26.61 13.03 3.32
N ARG A 390 27.93 13.22 3.21
CA ARG A 390 28.76 13.33 4.40
C ARG A 390 28.25 14.53 5.19
N SER A 391 27.76 14.29 6.40
CA SER A 391 27.60 15.34 7.39
C SER A 391 28.95 16.05 7.50
N SER A 392 29.01 17.30 7.05
CA SER A 392 30.13 18.17 7.35
C SER A 392 30.18 18.42 8.86
N PRO A 393 31.37 18.48 9.46
CA PRO A 393 31.57 18.54 10.89
C PRO A 393 30.95 19.76 11.57
#